data_fa3548f3ca8ffc98bb78b56327e9153c
#
_entry.id   fa3548f3ca8ffc98bb78b56327e9153c
#
_cell.length_a   1.000
_cell.length_b   1.000
_cell.length_c   1.000
_cell.angle_alpha   90.00
_cell.angle_beta   90.00
_cell.angle_gamma   90.00
#
_symmetry.space_group_name_H-M   'P 1'
#
loop_
_entity.id
_entity.type
_entity.pdbx_description
1 polymer ?
#
loop_
_entity_poly.entity_id
_entity_poly.type
_entity_poly.pdbx_seq_one_letter_code
_entity_poly.pdbx_strand_id
1 'polypeptide(L)'
;MTRQVVIHGGFHKTGTTSVQAMLRENAEILAPHVQVFLKDGFENLTTRARSFSIDPGERTLAKVAKAAAQFFSGLDRDDPRPILLASEDLSGHMPGRHGLECYDSAGLVMRCISVSAFACFGDDADVTFYFSKRNRDTWLRSTWWQNLRSTRLTLDYETYAKRFDDAATLDEVLIDIAKDVAPAKVLSEQLEDVSQRLYGPLDPLLDILQTPQLDQSALTVLPPENVQPDAGIDAVFLALNRSKLSDEDIQEVKRSIRKRAMRLVGQKSARIVTQQDHA
;
A
#
# COMPACT_ATOMS: atom_id res chain seq x y z
N MET A 1 9.76 7.01 -28.50
CA MET A 1 9.44 7.72 -27.23
C MET A 1 9.90 6.84 -26.09
N THR A 2 10.51 7.40 -25.06
CA THR A 2 10.93 6.67 -23.86
C THR A 2 9.72 6.10 -23.13
N ARG A 3 9.73 4.81 -22.82
CA ARG A 3 8.63 4.16 -22.12
C ARG A 3 8.64 4.55 -20.64
N GLN A 4 7.57 5.14 -20.15
CA GLN A 4 7.45 5.44 -18.73
C GLN A 4 6.80 4.27 -17.97
N VAL A 5 7.43 3.86 -16.86
CA VAL A 5 6.95 2.81 -15.96
C VAL A 5 7.00 3.34 -14.53
N VAL A 6 5.85 3.48 -13.90
CA VAL A 6 5.70 3.94 -12.52
C VAL A 6 5.26 2.77 -11.65
N ILE A 7 5.99 2.50 -10.58
CA ILE A 7 5.69 1.44 -9.63
C ILE A 7 5.37 2.07 -8.28
N HIS A 8 4.09 2.10 -7.91
CA HIS A 8 3.66 2.43 -6.56
C HIS A 8 3.78 1.17 -5.68
N GLY A 9 5.00 0.92 -5.21
CA GLY A 9 5.32 -0.24 -4.36
C GLY A 9 4.71 -0.13 -2.97
N GLY A 10 4.51 1.10 -2.49
CA GLY A 10 3.84 1.46 -1.25
C GLY A 10 4.35 0.71 -0.01
N PHE A 11 4.20 1.33 1.16
CA PHE A 11 4.23 0.61 2.42
C PHE A 11 2.81 0.42 2.95
N HIS A 12 2.60 -0.64 3.73
CA HIS A 12 1.29 -0.83 4.36
C HIS A 12 0.95 0.35 5.28
N LYS A 13 -0.31 0.79 5.25
CA LYS A 13 -0.85 1.86 6.11
C LYS A 13 -0.36 3.27 5.80
N THR A 14 0.08 3.50 4.58
CA THR A 14 0.50 4.81 4.05
C THR A 14 -0.44 5.36 2.96
N GLY A 15 -1.73 4.96 2.95
CA GLY A 15 -2.72 5.50 2.01
C GLY A 15 -2.93 4.70 0.73
N THR A 16 -2.24 3.57 0.53
CA THR A 16 -2.31 2.74 -0.67
C THR A 16 -3.73 2.28 -1.03
N THR A 17 -4.57 1.98 -0.05
CA THR A 17 -5.98 1.62 -0.29
C THR A 17 -6.76 2.77 -0.94
N SER A 18 -6.55 4.01 -0.49
CA SER A 18 -7.20 5.19 -1.08
C SER A 18 -6.74 5.41 -2.52
N VAL A 19 -5.43 5.27 -2.79
CA VAL A 19 -4.88 5.31 -4.17
C VAL A 19 -5.57 4.27 -5.05
N GLN A 20 -5.61 3.01 -4.62
CA GLN A 20 -6.21 1.93 -5.41
C GLN A 20 -7.72 2.13 -5.61
N ALA A 21 -8.44 2.65 -4.63
CA ALA A 21 -9.86 2.97 -4.76
C ALA A 21 -10.09 4.09 -5.79
N MET A 22 -9.30 5.17 -5.72
CA MET A 22 -9.34 6.28 -6.68
C MET A 22 -9.00 5.83 -8.10
N LEU A 23 -7.98 4.97 -8.27
CA LEU A 23 -7.61 4.40 -9.58
C LEU A 23 -8.73 3.52 -10.16
N ARG A 24 -9.45 2.76 -9.33
CA ARG A 24 -10.61 1.96 -9.79
C ARG A 24 -11.78 2.83 -10.20
N GLU A 25 -12.12 3.82 -9.37
CA GLU A 25 -13.24 4.73 -9.61
C GLU A 25 -13.05 5.51 -10.92
N ASN A 26 -11.82 5.89 -11.21
CA ASN A 26 -11.47 6.69 -12.39
C ASN A 26 -10.93 5.84 -13.56
N ALA A 27 -11.14 4.53 -13.55
CA ALA A 27 -10.53 3.61 -14.52
C ALA A 27 -10.87 3.98 -15.98
N GLU A 28 -12.12 4.35 -16.28
CA GLU A 28 -12.56 4.73 -17.64
C GLU A 28 -11.92 6.03 -18.11
N ILE A 29 -11.74 7.01 -17.21
CA ILE A 29 -11.11 8.30 -17.52
C ILE A 29 -9.61 8.12 -17.72
N LEU A 30 -8.96 7.27 -16.92
CA LEU A 30 -7.52 7.03 -16.97
C LEU A 30 -7.11 6.11 -18.16
N ALA A 31 -7.96 5.17 -18.57
CA ALA A 31 -7.62 4.15 -19.55
C ALA A 31 -7.06 4.68 -20.89
N PRO A 32 -7.55 5.80 -21.47
CA PRO A 32 -6.95 6.35 -22.69
C PRO A 32 -5.53 6.89 -22.50
N HIS A 33 -5.13 7.20 -21.27
CA HIS A 33 -3.91 7.94 -20.95
C HIS A 33 -2.85 7.08 -20.24
N VAL A 34 -3.24 6.07 -19.46
CA VAL A 34 -2.36 5.26 -18.62
C VAL A 34 -2.83 3.81 -18.61
N GLN A 35 -1.89 2.87 -18.69
CA GLN A 35 -2.16 1.47 -18.38
C GLN A 35 -2.04 1.25 -16.87
N VAL A 36 -3.17 1.18 -16.18
CA VAL A 36 -3.20 0.97 -14.72
C VAL A 36 -3.35 -0.51 -14.40
N PHE A 37 -2.40 -1.04 -13.65
CA PHE A 37 -2.43 -2.40 -13.12
C PHE A 37 -2.53 -2.34 -11.59
N LEU A 38 -3.59 -2.86 -11.06
CA LEU A 38 -3.77 -3.11 -9.63
C LEU A 38 -3.40 -4.57 -9.33
N LYS A 39 -3.42 -4.95 -8.05
CA LYS A 39 -3.00 -6.28 -7.58
C LYS A 39 -3.50 -7.44 -8.46
N ASP A 40 -4.76 -7.39 -8.88
CA ASP A 40 -5.38 -8.47 -9.69
C ASP A 40 -4.72 -8.61 -11.07
N GLY A 41 -4.17 -7.52 -11.62
CA GLY A 41 -3.47 -7.51 -12.91
C GLY A 41 -2.07 -8.12 -12.86
N PHE A 42 -1.48 -8.31 -11.66
CA PHE A 42 -0.17 -8.92 -11.45
C PHE A 42 -0.11 -9.76 -10.15
N GLU A 43 -1.17 -10.49 -9.86
CA GLU A 43 -1.34 -11.26 -8.61
C GLU A 43 -0.20 -12.27 -8.37
N ASN A 44 0.31 -12.91 -9.43
CA ASN A 44 1.43 -13.84 -9.28
C ASN A 44 2.67 -13.13 -8.72
N LEU A 45 2.98 -11.91 -9.19
CA LEU A 45 4.13 -11.13 -8.72
C LEU A 45 3.97 -10.74 -7.24
N THR A 46 2.82 -10.20 -6.85
CA THR A 46 2.55 -9.83 -5.45
C THR A 46 2.57 -11.04 -4.52
N THR A 47 2.04 -12.18 -4.97
CA THR A 47 2.08 -13.43 -4.21
C THR A 47 3.52 -13.92 -4.00
N ARG A 48 4.39 -13.82 -5.02
CA ARG A 48 5.82 -14.17 -4.89
C ARG A 48 6.59 -13.20 -4.02
N ALA A 49 6.33 -11.89 -4.11
CA ALA A 49 6.92 -10.88 -3.24
C ALA A 49 6.59 -11.16 -1.76
N ARG A 50 5.33 -11.42 -1.44
CA ARG A 50 4.90 -11.81 -0.09
C ARG A 50 5.53 -13.12 0.38
N SER A 51 5.60 -14.13 -0.49
CA SER A 51 6.24 -15.41 -0.14
C SER A 51 7.73 -15.23 0.12
N PHE A 52 8.41 -14.40 -0.68
CA PHE A 52 9.83 -14.09 -0.51
C PHE A 52 10.09 -13.34 0.80
N SER A 53 9.21 -12.46 1.23
CA SER A 53 9.39 -11.76 2.51
C SER A 53 9.33 -12.71 3.72
N ILE A 54 8.61 -13.83 3.64
CA ILE A 54 8.55 -14.83 4.72
C ILE A 54 9.77 -15.79 4.68
N ASP A 55 10.19 -16.17 3.50
CA ASP A 55 11.27 -17.14 3.26
C ASP A 55 12.26 -16.55 2.25
N PRO A 56 13.13 -15.61 2.68
CA PRO A 56 14.11 -14.97 1.80
C PRO A 56 15.23 -15.94 1.46
N GLY A 57 15.34 -16.30 0.17
CA GLY A 57 16.38 -17.19 -0.34
C GLY A 57 16.47 -17.14 -1.88
N GLU A 58 17.53 -17.65 -2.45
CA GLU A 58 17.77 -17.62 -3.90
C GLU A 58 16.61 -18.23 -4.70
N ARG A 59 16.07 -19.36 -4.23
CA ARG A 59 14.97 -20.06 -4.90
C ARG A 59 13.68 -19.26 -4.92
N THR A 60 13.37 -18.57 -3.83
CA THR A 60 12.15 -17.74 -3.71
C THR A 60 12.34 -16.43 -4.45
N LEU A 61 13.53 -15.83 -4.43
CA LEU A 61 13.89 -14.66 -5.24
C LEU A 61 13.79 -14.95 -6.74
N ALA A 62 14.29 -16.11 -7.19
CA ALA A 62 14.16 -16.53 -8.60
C ALA A 62 12.69 -16.62 -9.05
N LYS A 63 11.76 -16.99 -8.16
CA LYS A 63 10.33 -16.99 -8.47
C LYS A 63 9.77 -15.56 -8.60
N VAL A 64 10.26 -14.61 -7.79
CA VAL A 64 9.91 -13.18 -7.93
C VAL A 64 10.40 -12.67 -9.28
N ALA A 65 11.67 -12.89 -9.61
CA ALA A 65 12.27 -12.47 -10.88
C ALA A 65 11.51 -13.05 -12.08
N LYS A 66 11.18 -14.34 -12.04
CA LYS A 66 10.38 -14.98 -13.08
C LYS A 66 8.98 -14.35 -13.21
N ALA A 67 8.30 -14.07 -12.10
CA ALA A 67 6.98 -13.46 -12.13
C ALA A 67 7.01 -12.03 -12.67
N ALA A 68 8.02 -11.24 -12.31
CA ALA A 68 8.24 -9.90 -12.85
C ALA A 68 8.50 -9.95 -14.38
N ALA A 69 9.41 -10.82 -14.83
CA ALA A 69 9.71 -10.99 -16.25
C ALA A 69 8.47 -11.44 -17.04
N GLN A 70 7.67 -12.35 -16.50
CA GLN A 70 6.42 -12.79 -17.14
C GLN A 70 5.40 -11.65 -17.26
N PHE A 71 5.26 -10.82 -16.23
CA PHE A 71 4.36 -9.67 -16.28
C PHE A 71 4.77 -8.70 -17.38
N PHE A 72 6.01 -8.22 -17.38
CA PHE A 72 6.48 -7.23 -18.36
C PHE A 72 6.51 -7.78 -19.78
N SER A 73 6.89 -9.04 -19.99
CA SER A 73 6.89 -9.66 -21.32
C SER A 73 5.48 -9.85 -21.93
N GLY A 74 4.46 -9.83 -21.11
CA GLY A 74 3.05 -9.88 -21.53
C GLY A 74 2.48 -8.52 -21.97
N LEU A 75 3.22 -7.43 -21.79
CA LEU A 75 2.77 -6.10 -22.14
C LEU A 75 3.10 -5.77 -23.59
N ASP A 76 2.22 -4.96 -24.23
CA ASP A 76 2.49 -4.43 -25.56
C ASP A 76 3.60 -3.36 -25.47
N ARG A 77 4.71 -3.61 -26.16
CA ARG A 77 5.87 -2.70 -26.19
C ARG A 77 5.61 -1.45 -27.03
N ASP A 78 4.71 -1.53 -27.97
CA ASP A 78 4.39 -0.45 -28.91
C ASP A 78 3.30 0.48 -28.41
N ASP A 79 2.60 0.11 -27.33
CA ASP A 79 1.62 0.98 -26.69
C ASP A 79 2.31 2.19 -26.03
N PRO A 80 2.02 3.43 -26.46
CA PRO A 80 2.74 4.61 -25.97
C PRO A 80 2.36 5.06 -24.56
N ARG A 81 1.28 4.52 -24.00
CA ARG A 81 0.77 4.96 -22.68
C ARG A 81 1.74 4.60 -21.57
N PRO A 82 1.97 5.50 -20.57
CA PRO A 82 2.65 5.15 -19.34
C PRO A 82 2.03 3.92 -18.66
N ILE A 83 2.84 3.20 -17.93
CA ILE A 83 2.43 2.03 -17.13
C ILE A 83 2.45 2.43 -15.66
N LEU A 84 1.37 2.13 -14.93
CA LEU A 84 1.30 2.28 -13.47
C LEU A 84 0.95 0.93 -12.83
N LEU A 85 1.87 0.41 -12.00
CA LEU A 85 1.61 -0.71 -11.09
C LEU A 85 1.36 -0.16 -9.69
N ALA A 86 0.28 -0.58 -9.02
CA ALA A 86 -0.01 -0.11 -7.68
C ALA A 86 -0.44 -1.25 -6.74
N SER A 87 0.47 -1.64 -5.83
CA SER A 87 0.17 -2.55 -4.73
C SER A 87 1.26 -2.49 -3.65
N GLU A 88 0.85 -2.34 -2.39
CA GLU A 88 1.72 -2.45 -1.22
C GLU A 88 2.27 -3.86 -0.99
N ASP A 89 1.64 -4.88 -1.55
CA ASP A 89 2.11 -6.27 -1.48
C ASP A 89 3.46 -6.49 -2.20
N LEU A 90 3.87 -5.55 -3.07
CA LEU A 90 5.20 -5.56 -3.68
C LEU A 90 6.31 -5.36 -2.66
N SER A 91 6.05 -4.65 -1.57
CA SER A 91 6.98 -4.51 -0.44
C SER A 91 7.02 -5.74 0.49
N GLY A 92 6.28 -6.81 0.15
CA GLY A 92 6.17 -8.01 0.97
C GLY A 92 5.06 -7.94 2.02
N HIS A 93 5.17 -8.70 3.10
CA HIS A 93 4.22 -8.62 4.20
C HIS A 93 4.52 -7.44 5.15
N MET A 94 3.46 -6.90 5.73
CA MET A 94 3.56 -5.86 6.74
C MET A 94 4.32 -6.36 7.98
N PRO A 95 5.24 -5.57 8.57
CA PRO A 95 5.86 -5.88 9.85
C PRO A 95 4.83 -6.24 10.93
N GLY A 96 5.20 -7.16 11.81
CA GLY A 96 4.30 -7.76 12.81
C GLY A 96 3.50 -8.96 12.32
N ARG A 97 3.70 -9.39 11.07
CA ARG A 97 3.11 -10.62 10.50
C ARG A 97 4.19 -11.64 10.18
N HIS A 98 3.88 -12.91 10.33
CA HIS A 98 4.78 -14.03 10.01
C HIS A 98 6.19 -13.92 10.64
N GLY A 99 6.30 -13.24 11.78
CA GLY A 99 7.58 -13.01 12.46
C GLY A 99 8.44 -11.90 11.85
N LEU A 100 7.97 -11.18 10.85
CA LEU A 100 8.71 -10.10 10.20
C LEU A 100 8.74 -8.86 11.10
N GLU A 101 9.91 -8.23 11.20
CA GLU A 101 10.12 -7.04 12.00
C GLU A 101 10.30 -5.77 11.16
N CYS A 102 10.65 -5.89 9.86
CA CYS A 102 10.89 -4.79 8.93
C CYS A 102 10.59 -5.19 7.49
N TYR A 103 10.94 -4.31 6.53
CA TYR A 103 10.75 -4.53 5.09
C TYR A 103 12.04 -4.97 4.37
N ASP A 104 12.87 -5.79 4.99
CA ASP A 104 14.21 -6.18 4.49
C ASP A 104 14.21 -6.79 3.08
N SER A 105 13.10 -7.41 2.70
CA SER A 105 12.98 -8.05 1.39
C SER A 105 12.59 -7.08 0.26
N ALA A 106 12.14 -5.85 0.58
CA ALA A 106 11.56 -4.94 -0.39
C ALA A 106 12.53 -4.54 -1.49
N GLY A 107 13.79 -4.23 -1.14
CA GLY A 107 14.82 -3.82 -2.10
C GLY A 107 15.02 -4.88 -3.20
N LEU A 108 15.22 -6.13 -2.82
CA LEU A 108 15.43 -7.23 -3.78
C LEU A 108 14.20 -7.50 -4.67
N VAL A 109 12.98 -7.35 -4.13
CA VAL A 109 11.75 -7.45 -4.94
C VAL A 109 11.70 -6.32 -5.96
N MET A 110 11.94 -5.07 -5.54
CA MET A 110 11.95 -3.91 -6.44
C MET A 110 13.06 -4.02 -7.49
N ARG A 111 14.22 -4.57 -7.13
CA ARG A 111 15.29 -4.87 -8.09
C ARG A 111 14.83 -5.85 -9.17
N CYS A 112 14.14 -6.93 -8.82
CA CYS A 112 13.60 -7.86 -9.81
C CYS A 112 12.63 -7.16 -10.77
N ILE A 113 11.79 -6.26 -10.26
CA ILE A 113 10.86 -5.47 -11.06
C ILE A 113 11.62 -4.51 -11.98
N SER A 114 12.58 -3.76 -11.45
CA SER A 114 13.43 -2.81 -12.19
C SER A 114 14.14 -3.49 -13.36
N VAL A 115 14.86 -4.58 -13.08
CA VAL A 115 15.57 -5.37 -14.09
C VAL A 115 14.62 -5.88 -15.19
N SER A 116 13.43 -6.33 -14.80
CA SER A 116 12.45 -6.85 -15.77
C SER A 116 11.85 -5.74 -16.64
N ALA A 117 11.65 -4.54 -16.09
CA ALA A 117 11.16 -3.38 -16.82
C ALA A 117 12.19 -2.93 -17.87
N PHE A 118 13.46 -2.75 -17.47
CA PHE A 118 14.56 -2.40 -18.40
C PHE A 118 14.79 -3.48 -19.46
N ALA A 119 14.75 -4.75 -19.10
CA ALA A 119 14.85 -5.85 -20.06
C ALA A 119 13.71 -5.86 -21.09
N CYS A 120 12.53 -5.37 -20.72
CA CYS A 120 11.39 -5.29 -21.62
C CYS A 120 11.44 -4.04 -22.51
N PHE A 121 11.70 -2.87 -21.95
CA PHE A 121 11.50 -1.58 -22.61
C PHE A 121 12.81 -0.89 -23.03
N GLY A 122 13.96 -1.45 -22.70
CA GLY A 122 15.30 -0.90 -23.01
C GLY A 122 15.86 -0.07 -21.85
N ASP A 123 17.17 0.20 -21.94
CA ASP A 123 17.93 0.90 -20.89
C ASP A 123 17.54 2.39 -20.78
N ASP A 124 16.89 2.94 -21.78
CA ASP A 124 16.36 4.31 -21.82
C ASP A 124 14.95 4.45 -21.23
N ALA A 125 14.34 3.37 -20.78
CA ALA A 125 13.03 3.43 -20.10
C ALA A 125 13.07 4.35 -18.87
N ASP A 126 12.04 5.17 -18.68
CA ASP A 126 11.89 6.01 -17.47
C ASP A 126 11.17 5.22 -16.38
N VAL A 127 11.95 4.49 -15.58
CA VAL A 127 11.43 3.67 -14.48
C VAL A 127 11.49 4.45 -13.18
N THR A 128 10.34 4.65 -12.55
CA THR A 128 10.20 5.37 -11.28
C THR A 128 9.45 4.53 -10.25
N PHE A 129 10.05 4.33 -9.09
CA PHE A 129 9.39 3.77 -7.92
C PHE A 129 8.89 4.92 -7.04
N TYR A 130 7.61 4.88 -6.69
CA TYR A 130 7.02 5.83 -5.77
C TYR A 130 6.53 5.13 -4.51
N PHE A 131 6.84 5.74 -3.36
CA PHE A 131 6.42 5.26 -2.04
C PHE A 131 5.79 6.39 -1.24
N SER A 132 4.56 6.20 -0.81
CA SER A 132 4.00 7.06 0.24
C SER A 132 4.57 6.62 1.59
N LYS A 133 5.03 7.59 2.37
CA LYS A 133 5.49 7.43 3.76
C LYS A 133 4.41 7.92 4.72
N ARG A 134 4.60 7.66 5.99
CA ARG A 134 3.75 8.16 7.04
C ARG A 134 4.59 8.50 8.27
N ASN A 135 4.17 9.52 9.02
CA ASN A 135 4.81 9.85 10.29
C ASN A 135 4.93 8.61 11.18
N ARG A 136 6.11 8.43 11.80
CA ARG A 136 6.48 7.26 12.57
C ARG A 136 5.41 6.84 13.59
N ASP A 137 4.96 7.76 14.43
CA ASP A 137 4.03 7.42 15.52
C ASP A 137 2.64 7.06 15.00
N THR A 138 2.17 7.78 13.98
CA THR A 138 0.89 7.49 13.30
C THR A 138 0.95 6.19 12.51
N TRP A 139 2.11 5.86 11.92
CA TRP A 139 2.32 4.59 11.22
C TRP A 139 2.33 3.41 12.20
N LEU A 140 3.10 3.49 13.30
CA LEU A 140 3.14 2.47 14.35
C LEU A 140 1.75 2.22 14.94
N ARG A 141 1.00 3.29 15.23
CA ARG A 141 -0.39 3.16 15.72
C ARG A 141 -1.29 2.45 14.71
N SER A 142 -1.17 2.79 13.43
CA SER A 142 -1.98 2.21 12.35
C SER A 142 -1.65 0.74 12.09
N THR A 143 -0.36 0.36 12.11
CA THR A 143 0.09 -1.02 11.92
C THR A 143 -0.23 -1.89 13.14
N TRP A 144 -0.05 -1.37 14.35
CA TRP A 144 -0.50 -2.04 15.57
C TRP A 144 -2.00 -2.36 15.51
N TRP A 145 -2.83 -1.35 15.23
CA TRP A 145 -4.26 -1.55 15.08
C TRP A 145 -4.61 -2.58 13.99
N GLN A 146 -3.93 -2.51 12.85
CA GLN A 146 -4.15 -3.46 11.76
C GLN A 146 -3.81 -4.89 12.19
N ASN A 147 -2.69 -5.11 12.89
CA ASN A 147 -2.29 -6.41 13.40
C ASN A 147 -3.20 -6.88 14.55
N LEU A 148 -3.55 -5.98 15.47
CA LEU A 148 -4.46 -6.28 16.59
C LEU A 148 -5.81 -6.81 16.10
N ARG A 149 -6.37 -6.20 15.07
CA ARG A 149 -7.70 -6.58 14.52
C ARG A 149 -7.68 -7.81 13.63
N SER A 150 -6.58 -8.07 12.92
CA SER A 150 -6.52 -9.10 11.87
C SER A 150 -5.70 -10.34 12.23
N THR A 151 -4.93 -10.28 13.33
CA THR A 151 -4.14 -11.39 13.84
C THR A 151 -4.37 -11.57 15.34
N ARG A 152 -3.72 -12.55 15.94
CA ARG A 152 -3.73 -12.72 17.40
C ARG A 152 -2.56 -11.96 18.05
N LEU A 153 -2.39 -10.67 17.73
CA LEU A 153 -1.39 -9.83 18.38
C LEU A 153 -1.73 -9.64 19.87
N THR A 154 -0.81 -10.01 20.77
CA THR A 154 -0.97 -9.93 22.22
C THR A 154 -0.20 -8.78 22.85
N LEU A 155 0.60 -8.03 22.03
CA LEU A 155 1.36 -6.86 22.48
C LEU A 155 0.42 -5.66 22.62
N ASP A 156 0.52 -4.96 23.77
CA ASP A 156 -0.03 -3.61 23.87
C ASP A 156 0.74 -2.64 22.98
N TYR A 157 0.20 -1.43 22.83
CA TYR A 157 0.78 -0.46 21.91
C TYR A 157 2.21 -0.06 22.27
N GLU A 158 2.49 0.15 23.56
CA GLU A 158 3.83 0.57 24.00
C GLU A 158 4.90 -0.48 23.69
N THR A 159 4.58 -1.74 23.99
CA THR A 159 5.48 -2.87 23.70
C THR A 159 5.64 -3.07 22.17
N TYR A 160 4.54 -2.93 21.42
CA TYR A 160 4.58 -3.01 19.97
C TYR A 160 5.43 -1.88 19.36
N ALA A 161 5.22 -0.65 19.80
CA ALA A 161 5.95 0.50 19.27
C ALA A 161 7.47 0.36 19.52
N LYS A 162 7.88 -0.10 20.68
CA LYS A 162 9.31 -0.37 20.98
C LYS A 162 9.89 -1.48 20.09
N ARG A 163 9.12 -2.54 19.85
CA ARG A 163 9.58 -3.69 19.07
C ARG A 163 9.73 -3.36 17.59
N PHE A 164 8.84 -2.56 17.04
CA PHE A 164 8.78 -2.23 15.60
C PHE A 164 9.27 -0.82 15.29
N ASP A 165 10.08 -0.25 16.17
CA ASP A 165 10.63 1.09 16.02
C ASP A 165 11.44 1.25 14.75
N ASP A 166 12.37 0.33 14.51
CA ASP A 166 13.20 0.28 13.32
C ASP A 166 12.36 0.13 12.04
N ALA A 167 11.27 -0.63 12.08
CA ALA A 167 10.37 -0.76 10.94
C ALA A 167 9.68 0.54 10.53
N ALA A 168 9.60 1.51 11.44
CA ALA A 168 9.00 2.80 11.19
C ALA A 168 9.97 3.82 10.58
N THR A 169 11.25 3.48 10.45
CA THR A 169 12.27 4.28 9.73
C THR A 169 12.19 4.05 8.22
N LEU A 170 11.01 4.37 7.64
CA LEU A 170 10.74 4.10 6.23
C LEU A 170 11.73 4.77 5.28
N ASP A 171 12.37 5.86 5.69
CA ASP A 171 13.41 6.53 4.90
C ASP A 171 14.67 5.68 4.72
N GLU A 172 15.07 4.92 5.73
CA GLU A 172 16.21 4.01 5.64
C GLU A 172 15.92 2.87 4.66
N VAL A 173 14.72 2.30 4.72
CA VAL A 173 14.27 1.28 3.76
C VAL A 173 14.32 1.82 2.32
N LEU A 174 13.92 3.09 2.12
CA LEU A 174 13.95 3.73 0.79
C LEU A 174 15.37 3.97 0.29
N ILE A 175 16.32 4.29 1.17
CA ILE A 175 17.74 4.42 0.81
C ILE A 175 18.27 3.09 0.26
N ASP A 176 17.92 1.98 0.89
CA ASP A 176 18.35 0.66 0.43
C ASP A 176 17.64 0.23 -0.86
N ILE A 177 16.33 0.49 -0.97
CA ILE A 177 15.62 0.29 -2.23
C ILE A 177 16.28 1.08 -3.37
N ALA A 178 16.65 2.36 -3.14
CA ALA A 178 17.25 3.20 -4.16
C ALA A 178 18.60 2.64 -4.66
N LYS A 179 19.40 2.04 -3.78
CA LYS A 179 20.63 1.33 -4.17
C LYS A 179 20.34 0.11 -5.04
N ASP A 180 19.31 -0.66 -4.66
CA ASP A 180 18.96 -1.92 -5.32
C ASP A 180 18.35 -1.72 -6.72
N VAL A 181 17.61 -0.64 -6.93
CA VAL A 181 16.89 -0.40 -8.20
C VAL A 181 17.63 0.47 -9.20
N ALA A 182 18.80 1.02 -8.84
CA ALA A 182 19.56 1.87 -9.75
C ALA A 182 19.73 1.23 -11.15
N PRO A 183 19.54 1.96 -12.27
CA PRO A 183 19.42 3.42 -12.38
C PRO A 183 17.97 3.97 -12.26
N ALA A 184 16.97 3.17 -11.90
CA ALA A 184 15.61 3.65 -11.70
C ALA A 184 15.53 4.70 -10.57
N LYS A 185 14.56 5.61 -10.68
CA LYS A 185 14.34 6.67 -9.70
C LYS A 185 13.52 6.14 -8.52
N VAL A 186 13.78 6.66 -7.32
CA VAL A 186 12.94 6.44 -6.14
C VAL A 186 12.46 7.78 -5.61
N LEU A 187 11.14 7.96 -5.56
CA LEU A 187 10.48 9.15 -5.06
C LEU A 187 9.60 8.79 -3.87
N SER A 188 9.45 9.71 -2.93
CA SER A 188 8.56 9.50 -1.79
C SER A 188 7.98 10.81 -1.26
N GLU A 189 6.75 10.74 -0.73
CA GLU A 189 6.10 11.87 -0.05
C GLU A 189 5.40 11.39 1.23
N GLN A 190 5.19 12.30 2.17
CA GLN A 190 4.48 12.02 3.42
C GLN A 190 2.98 12.00 3.17
N LEU A 191 2.29 10.98 3.68
CA LEU A 191 0.84 10.84 3.59
C LEU A 191 0.11 12.05 4.18
N GLU A 192 0.63 12.57 5.28
CA GLU A 192 0.06 13.72 5.97
C GLU A 192 0.04 14.97 5.07
N ASP A 193 1.09 15.17 4.27
CA ASP A 193 1.20 16.32 3.36
C ASP A 193 0.31 16.12 2.11
N VAL A 194 0.40 14.95 1.47
CA VAL A 194 -0.38 14.67 0.25
C VAL A 194 -1.87 14.57 0.51
N SER A 195 -2.27 14.18 1.72
CA SER A 195 -3.70 14.09 2.09
C SER A 195 -4.42 15.45 2.08
N GLN A 196 -3.68 16.55 2.05
CA GLN A 196 -4.24 17.91 1.95
C GLN A 196 -4.42 18.37 0.49
N ARG A 197 -3.88 17.63 -0.48
CA ARG A 197 -4.02 17.95 -1.91
C ARG A 197 -5.40 17.54 -2.44
N LEU A 198 -5.76 18.03 -3.63
CA LEU A 198 -7.08 17.82 -4.23
C LEU A 198 -7.44 16.33 -4.39
N TYR A 199 -6.49 15.53 -4.93
CA TYR A 199 -6.67 14.08 -5.14
C TYR A 199 -6.00 13.26 -4.03
N GLY A 200 -5.59 13.91 -2.94
CA GLY A 200 -4.98 13.26 -1.79
C GLY A 200 -3.77 12.39 -2.17
N PRO A 201 -3.70 11.14 -1.69
CA PRO A 201 -2.57 10.25 -1.97
C PRO A 201 -2.37 9.87 -3.46
N LEU A 202 -3.32 10.20 -4.34
CA LEU A 202 -3.18 9.98 -5.79
C LEU A 202 -2.40 11.10 -6.48
N ASP A 203 -2.41 12.34 -5.96
CA ASP A 203 -1.76 13.50 -6.57
C ASP A 203 -0.31 13.26 -7.02
N PRO A 204 0.58 12.70 -6.17
CA PRO A 204 1.96 12.46 -6.57
C PRO A 204 2.10 11.54 -7.78
N LEU A 205 1.21 10.56 -7.92
CA LEU A 205 1.22 9.66 -9.06
C LEU A 205 0.77 10.36 -10.35
N LEU A 206 -0.21 11.27 -10.25
CA LEU A 206 -0.63 12.11 -11.38
C LEU A 206 0.50 13.04 -11.83
N ASP A 207 1.24 13.62 -10.88
CA ASP A 207 2.40 14.48 -11.15
C ASP A 207 3.53 13.69 -11.84
N ILE A 208 3.85 12.48 -11.36
CA ILE A 208 4.90 11.62 -11.93
C ILE A 208 4.53 11.16 -13.34
N LEU A 209 3.29 10.76 -13.57
CA LEU A 209 2.83 10.22 -14.85
C LEU A 209 2.83 11.25 -15.99
N GLN A 210 2.79 12.55 -15.68
CA GLN A 210 2.87 13.65 -16.66
C GLN A 210 2.01 13.43 -17.91
N THR A 211 0.74 13.11 -17.71
CA THR A 211 -0.24 12.89 -18.78
C THR A 211 -0.93 14.20 -19.16
N PRO A 212 -0.33 15.06 -20.03
CA PRO A 212 -0.82 16.42 -20.28
C PRO A 212 -2.18 16.45 -20.96
N GLN A 213 -2.62 15.34 -21.55
CA GLN A 213 -3.91 15.22 -22.21
C GLN A 213 -5.02 14.74 -21.26
N LEU A 214 -4.70 14.36 -20.05
CA LEU A 214 -5.67 13.98 -19.04
C LEU A 214 -6.31 15.24 -18.44
N ASP A 215 -7.61 15.39 -18.62
CA ASP A 215 -8.36 16.39 -17.86
C ASP A 215 -8.56 15.91 -16.44
N GLN A 216 -7.66 16.32 -15.54
CA GLN A 216 -7.72 15.93 -14.14
C GLN A 216 -9.00 16.43 -13.45
N SER A 217 -9.65 17.50 -13.94
CA SER A 217 -10.89 18.02 -13.34
C SER A 217 -12.08 17.06 -13.50
N ALA A 218 -11.98 16.12 -14.44
CA ALA A 218 -12.98 15.06 -14.64
C ALA A 218 -12.86 13.91 -13.63
N LEU A 219 -11.75 13.84 -12.86
CA LEU A 219 -11.54 12.76 -11.90
C LEU A 219 -12.48 12.87 -10.70
N THR A 220 -13.09 11.76 -10.34
CA THR A 220 -13.89 11.64 -9.11
C THR A 220 -12.98 11.54 -7.90
N VAL A 221 -13.16 12.44 -6.92
CA VAL A 221 -12.47 12.41 -5.63
C VAL A 221 -13.26 11.59 -4.64
N LEU A 222 -12.65 10.55 -4.08
CA LEU A 222 -13.28 9.73 -3.05
C LEU A 222 -12.92 10.24 -1.64
N PRO A 223 -13.83 10.11 -0.67
CA PRO A 223 -13.52 10.42 0.72
C PRO A 223 -12.42 9.48 1.24
N PRO A 224 -11.63 9.89 2.26
CA PRO A 224 -10.62 9.05 2.86
C PRO A 224 -11.18 7.71 3.34
N GLU A 225 -10.58 6.61 2.90
CA GLU A 225 -10.96 5.27 3.35
C GLU A 225 -10.26 4.87 4.66
N ASN A 226 -10.84 3.91 5.37
CA ASN A 226 -10.25 3.27 6.55
C ASN A 226 -9.97 4.20 7.75
N VAL A 227 -10.81 5.19 7.97
CA VAL A 227 -10.80 5.95 9.23
C VAL A 227 -11.07 4.97 10.39
N GLN A 228 -10.12 4.89 11.32
CA GLN A 228 -10.28 4.05 12.52
C GLN A 228 -11.45 4.58 13.35
N PRO A 229 -12.47 3.76 13.69
CA PRO A 229 -13.51 4.21 14.60
C PRO A 229 -12.90 4.48 15.97
N ASP A 230 -13.05 5.70 16.45
CA ASP A 230 -12.70 6.07 17.84
C ASP A 230 -13.80 5.56 18.79
N ALA A 231 -13.77 4.28 19.06
CA ALA A 231 -14.75 3.58 19.89
C ALA A 231 -14.12 2.85 21.08
N GLY A 232 -12.81 3.04 21.33
CA GLY A 232 -12.10 2.36 22.43
C GLY A 232 -12.09 0.83 22.34
N ILE A 233 -12.27 0.28 21.14
CA ILE A 233 -12.38 -1.18 20.93
C ILE A 233 -11.02 -1.89 20.88
N ASP A 234 -9.93 -1.16 20.87
CA ASP A 234 -8.56 -1.69 20.88
C ASP A 234 -8.26 -2.47 22.17
N ALA A 235 -8.65 -1.94 23.34
CA ALA A 235 -8.51 -2.65 24.61
C ALA A 235 -9.32 -3.96 24.63
N VAL A 236 -10.52 -3.96 24.05
CA VAL A 236 -11.36 -5.16 23.93
C VAL A 236 -10.67 -6.19 23.03
N PHE A 237 -10.12 -5.77 21.89
CA PHE A 237 -9.42 -6.68 20.98
C PHE A 237 -8.16 -7.24 21.58
N LEU A 238 -7.42 -6.45 22.34
CA LEU A 238 -6.23 -6.91 23.07
C LEU A 238 -6.61 -7.97 24.11
N ALA A 239 -7.66 -7.74 24.89
CA ALA A 239 -8.17 -8.71 25.87
C ALA A 239 -8.62 -10.02 25.19
N LEU A 240 -9.34 -9.93 24.06
CA LEU A 240 -9.74 -11.10 23.26
C LEU A 240 -8.52 -11.89 22.76
N ASN A 241 -7.51 -11.20 22.22
CA ASN A 241 -6.28 -11.85 21.74
C ASN A 241 -5.50 -12.56 22.85
N ARG A 242 -5.54 -12.03 24.08
CA ARG A 242 -4.91 -12.61 25.27
C ARG A 242 -5.76 -13.70 25.94
N SER A 243 -7.01 -13.90 25.50
CA SER A 243 -7.92 -14.91 26.06
C SER A 243 -7.52 -16.33 25.65
N LYS A 244 -8.21 -17.33 26.24
CA LYS A 244 -8.05 -18.75 25.89
C LYS A 244 -9.01 -19.22 24.79
N LEU A 245 -9.77 -18.31 24.16
CA LEU A 245 -10.65 -18.64 23.04
C LEU A 245 -9.85 -19.10 21.83
N SER A 246 -10.47 -19.89 20.96
CA SER A 246 -9.87 -20.30 19.70
C SER A 246 -9.63 -19.10 18.77
N ASP A 247 -8.73 -19.24 17.80
CA ASP A 247 -8.47 -18.17 16.83
C ASP A 247 -9.70 -17.87 15.97
N GLU A 248 -10.51 -18.88 15.67
CA GLU A 248 -11.76 -18.75 14.93
C GLU A 248 -12.79 -17.93 15.71
N ASP A 249 -13.03 -18.26 16.98
CA ASP A 249 -13.95 -17.53 17.86
C ASP A 249 -13.52 -16.06 18.01
N ILE A 250 -12.21 -15.84 18.24
CA ILE A 250 -11.67 -14.47 18.35
C ILE A 250 -11.93 -13.67 17.09
N GLN A 251 -11.71 -14.24 15.90
CA GLN A 251 -11.94 -13.54 14.65
C GLN A 251 -13.42 -13.26 14.37
N GLU A 252 -14.30 -14.18 14.76
CA GLU A 252 -15.75 -13.97 14.66
C GLU A 252 -16.23 -12.83 15.56
N VAL A 253 -15.84 -12.86 16.82
CA VAL A 253 -16.18 -11.83 17.80
C VAL A 253 -15.67 -10.45 17.35
N LYS A 254 -14.40 -10.36 16.90
CA LYS A 254 -13.82 -9.12 16.39
C LYS A 254 -14.61 -8.57 15.19
N ARG A 255 -15.01 -9.42 14.24
CA ARG A 255 -15.82 -9.02 13.08
C ARG A 255 -17.17 -8.45 13.52
N SER A 256 -17.82 -9.11 14.48
CA SER A 256 -19.11 -8.66 15.03
C SER A 256 -18.99 -7.29 15.73
N ILE A 257 -18.01 -7.12 16.61
CA ILE A 257 -17.77 -5.86 17.32
C ILE A 257 -17.47 -4.72 16.33
N ARG A 258 -16.60 -4.94 15.33
CA ARG A 258 -16.29 -3.93 14.32
C ARG A 258 -17.53 -3.49 13.54
N LYS A 259 -18.32 -4.45 13.07
CA LYS A 259 -19.57 -4.15 12.33
C LYS A 259 -20.51 -3.29 13.16
N ARG A 260 -20.59 -3.56 14.47
CA ARG A 260 -21.44 -2.78 15.40
C ARG A 260 -20.86 -1.39 15.67
N ALA A 261 -19.56 -1.28 15.91
CA ALA A 261 -18.88 -0.01 16.13
C ALA A 261 -19.00 0.93 14.92
N MET A 262 -18.81 0.44 13.71
CA MET A 262 -18.97 1.22 12.48
C MET A 262 -20.40 1.76 12.31
N ARG A 263 -21.42 0.96 12.64
CA ARG A 263 -22.83 1.42 12.62
C ARG A 263 -23.08 2.56 13.62
N LEU A 264 -22.53 2.46 14.83
CA LEU A 264 -22.70 3.47 15.87
C LEU A 264 -22.00 4.78 15.52
N VAL A 265 -20.80 4.74 14.93
CA VAL A 265 -20.09 5.93 14.47
C VAL A 265 -20.83 6.58 13.31
N GLY A 266 -21.26 5.81 12.31
CA GLY A 266 -22.06 6.33 11.18
C GLY A 266 -23.37 7.00 11.62
N GLN A 267 -24.06 6.43 12.61
CA GLN A 267 -25.26 7.03 13.17
C GLN A 267 -25.00 8.34 13.94
N LYS A 268 -23.84 8.45 14.63
CA LYS A 268 -23.45 9.72 15.30
C LYS A 268 -23.14 10.80 14.27
N SER A 269 -22.41 10.49 13.21
CA SER A 269 -22.09 11.46 12.14
C SER A 269 -23.36 11.96 11.44
N ALA A 270 -24.29 11.08 11.12
CA ALA A 270 -25.58 11.47 10.52
C ALA A 270 -26.41 12.39 11.44
N ARG A 271 -26.39 12.14 12.76
CA ARG A 271 -27.11 13.00 13.73
C ARG A 271 -26.49 14.39 13.87
N ILE A 272 -25.16 14.52 13.79
CA ILE A 272 -24.46 15.80 13.87
C ILE A 272 -24.77 16.64 12.63
N VAL A 273 -24.76 16.07 11.44
CA VAL A 273 -25.12 16.76 10.19
C VAL A 273 -26.56 17.27 10.23
N THR A 274 -27.52 16.45 10.69
CA THR A 274 -28.94 16.85 10.78
C THR A 274 -29.18 17.95 11.83
N GLN A 275 -28.32 18.08 12.85
CA GLN A 275 -28.44 19.16 13.83
C GLN A 275 -27.81 20.48 13.35
N GLN A 276 -26.83 20.43 12.45
CA GLN A 276 -26.25 21.65 11.84
C GLN A 276 -27.13 22.24 10.74
N ASP A 277 -27.95 21.43 10.07
CA ASP A 277 -28.91 21.89 9.05
C ASP A 277 -30.18 22.51 9.66
N HIS A 278 -30.34 22.48 10.98
CA HIS A 278 -31.51 23.03 11.71
C HIS A 278 -31.13 24.13 12.72
N ALA A 279 -29.87 24.62 12.69
CA ALA A 279 -29.37 25.73 13.50
C ALA A 279 -29.00 26.93 12.61
#